data_e102296a2309f64995334fcde8768581
#
_entry.id   e102296a2309f64995334fcde8768581
#
_cell.length_a   1.000
_cell.length_b   1.000
_cell.length_c   1.000
_cell.angle_alpha   90.00
_cell.angle_beta   90.00
_cell.angle_gamma   90.00
#
_symmetry.space_group_name_H-M   'P 1'
#
loop_
_entity.id
_entity.type
_entity.pdbx_description
1 polymer ?
#
loop_
_entity_poly.entity_id
_entity_poly.type
_entity_poly.pdbx_seq_one_letter_code
_entity_poly.pdbx_strand_id
1 'polypeptide(L)'
;MPAQWQIRFDDGHQQRYLPDRQAVLRYVLGVGLRAASPRFEVYTESAPVVLSDGTPGGRVFSLVEVIDLARPGEIERLRAELAEGEGT
;
A
#
# COMPACT_ATOMS: atom_id res chain seq x y z
N MET A 1 4.94 15.35 9.08
CA MET A 1 4.77 14.76 7.74
C MET A 1 3.85 13.57 7.83
N PRO A 2 2.89 13.43 6.93
CA PRO A 2 2.04 12.24 6.95
C PRO A 2 2.88 10.99 6.67
N ALA A 3 2.47 9.87 7.25
CA ALA A 3 3.11 8.60 7.01
C ALA A 3 2.93 8.22 5.55
N GLN A 4 3.94 7.58 4.97
CA GLN A 4 3.84 7.08 3.62
C GLN A 4 3.36 5.65 3.59
N TRP A 5 2.75 5.28 2.49
CA TRP A 5 2.34 3.92 2.21
C TRP A 5 3.31 3.32 1.20
N GLN A 6 3.50 2.03 1.28
CA GLN A 6 4.33 1.30 0.34
C GLN A 6 3.56 0.11 -0.18
N ILE A 7 3.63 -0.10 -1.49
CA ILE A 7 3.08 -1.29 -2.10
C ILE A 7 4.23 -2.14 -2.62
N ARG A 8 4.16 -3.44 -2.39
CA ARG A 8 5.13 -4.40 -2.91
C ARG A 8 4.41 -5.44 -3.73
N PHE A 9 4.99 -5.76 -4.87
CA PHE A 9 4.49 -6.82 -5.71
C PHE A 9 4.93 -8.18 -5.15
N ASP A 10 4.16 -9.21 -5.47
CA ASP A 10 4.39 -10.55 -4.94
C ASP A 10 5.79 -11.10 -5.28
N ASP A 11 6.34 -10.68 -6.43
CA ASP A 11 7.68 -11.10 -6.85
C ASP A 11 8.80 -10.37 -6.11
N GLY A 12 8.48 -9.39 -5.30
CA GLY A 12 9.44 -8.63 -4.51
C GLY A 12 10.33 -7.69 -5.28
N HIS A 13 10.18 -7.58 -6.58
CA HIS A 13 11.08 -6.79 -7.41
C HIS A 13 10.69 -5.33 -7.55
N GLN A 14 9.41 -5.02 -7.37
CA GLN A 14 8.93 -3.65 -7.54
C GLN A 14 8.32 -3.16 -6.25
N GLN A 15 8.67 -1.92 -5.90
CA GLN A 15 8.12 -1.22 -4.75
C GLN A 15 7.68 0.15 -5.20
N ARG A 16 6.60 0.64 -4.61
CA ARG A 16 6.13 1.98 -4.88
C ARG A 16 5.69 2.66 -3.61
N TYR A 17 6.08 3.92 -3.45
CA TYR A 17 5.69 4.73 -2.31
C TYR A 17 4.51 5.61 -2.71
N LEU A 18 3.50 5.65 -1.87
CA LEU A 18 2.26 6.36 -2.14
C LEU A 18 1.88 7.19 -0.91
N PRO A 19 1.22 8.34 -1.11
CA PRO A 19 0.97 9.27 0.00
C PRO A 19 -0.13 8.83 0.95
N ASP A 20 -1.13 8.08 0.48
CA ASP A 20 -2.27 7.69 1.30
C ASP A 20 -2.94 6.43 0.76
N ARG A 21 -3.96 5.95 1.48
CA ARG A 21 -4.66 4.74 1.09
C ARG A 21 -5.45 4.90 -0.21
N GLN A 22 -5.99 6.10 -0.48
CA GLN A 22 -6.71 6.33 -1.73
C GLN A 22 -5.78 6.15 -2.93
N ALA A 23 -4.54 6.63 -2.81
CA ALA A 23 -3.54 6.44 -3.85
C ALA A 23 -3.20 4.95 -4.04
N VAL A 24 -3.15 4.19 -2.94
CA VAL A 24 -2.93 2.74 -3.01
C VAL A 24 -4.06 2.06 -3.79
N LEU A 25 -5.31 2.40 -3.48
CA LEU A 25 -6.46 1.80 -4.16
C LEU A 25 -6.48 2.15 -5.65
N ARG A 26 -6.20 3.41 -5.99
CA ARG A 26 -6.13 3.82 -7.39
C ARG A 26 -5.03 3.09 -8.14
N TYR A 27 -3.88 2.93 -7.50
CA TYR A 27 -2.76 2.23 -8.11
C TYR A 27 -3.08 0.76 -8.36
N VAL A 28 -3.65 0.07 -7.36
CA VAL A 28 -4.00 -1.34 -7.47
C VAL A 28 -5.07 -1.56 -8.54
N LEU A 29 -6.11 -0.72 -8.55
CA LEU A 29 -7.21 -0.86 -9.51
C LEU A 29 -6.84 -0.41 -10.91
N GLY A 30 -5.79 0.39 -11.06
CA GLY A 30 -5.28 0.78 -12.36
C GLY A 30 -4.17 -0.16 -12.83
N VAL A 31 -2.98 0.06 -12.31
CA VAL A 31 -1.78 -0.65 -12.74
C VAL A 31 -1.79 -2.09 -12.28
N GLY A 32 -2.30 -2.34 -11.08
CA GLY A 32 -2.30 -3.69 -10.50
C GLY A 32 -3.10 -4.70 -11.29
N LEU A 33 -4.18 -4.28 -11.94
CA LEU A 33 -4.98 -5.17 -12.77
C LEU A 33 -4.21 -5.69 -13.99
N ARG A 34 -3.12 -5.03 -14.35
CA ARG A 34 -2.27 -5.42 -15.48
C ARG A 34 -1.01 -6.14 -15.05
N ALA A 35 -0.81 -6.30 -13.75
CA ALA A 35 0.39 -6.95 -13.24
C ALA A 35 0.36 -8.46 -13.50
N ALA A 36 1.54 -9.06 -13.56
CA ALA A 36 1.65 -10.50 -13.78
C ALA A 36 1.09 -11.30 -12.61
N SER A 37 1.18 -10.76 -11.40
CA SER A 37 0.61 -11.37 -10.21
C SER A 37 -0.49 -10.47 -9.66
N PRO A 38 -1.65 -11.02 -9.26
CA PRO A 38 -2.74 -10.23 -8.70
C PRO A 38 -2.57 -9.92 -7.22
N ARG A 39 -1.46 -10.31 -6.62
CA ARG A 39 -1.24 -10.22 -5.19
C ARG A 39 -0.29 -9.08 -4.85
N PHE A 40 -0.68 -8.27 -3.86
CA PHE A 40 0.10 -7.12 -3.42
C PHE A 40 0.15 -7.08 -1.90
N GLU A 41 1.32 -6.72 -1.37
CA GLU A 41 1.49 -6.45 0.05
C GLU A 41 1.47 -4.93 0.25
N VAL A 42 0.68 -4.49 1.23
CA VAL A 42 0.51 -3.07 1.54
C VAL A 42 1.12 -2.79 2.90
N TYR A 43 1.98 -1.80 2.97
CA TYR A 43 2.70 -1.41 4.17
C TYR A 43 2.42 0.05 4.50
N THR A 44 2.47 0.37 5.79
CA THR A 44 2.48 1.77 6.23
C THR A 44 3.77 2.05 6.97
N GLU A 45 4.25 3.28 6.85
CA GLU A 45 5.44 3.73 7.58
C GLU A 45 5.10 3.88 9.06
N SER A 46 5.87 3.22 9.91
CA SER A 46 5.74 3.37 11.35
C SER A 46 6.41 4.66 11.83
N ALA A 47 6.25 4.98 13.10
CA ALA A 47 6.93 6.12 13.69
C ALA A 47 8.44 6.02 13.46
N PRO A 48 9.14 7.14 13.27
CA PRO A 48 10.57 7.11 13.04
C PRO A 48 11.31 6.40 14.17
N VAL A 49 12.26 5.56 13.79
CA VAL A 49 13.12 4.91 14.76
C VAL A 49 14.22 5.90 15.15
N VAL A 50 14.43 6.08 16.46
CA VAL A 50 15.49 6.92 16.98
C VAL A 50 16.50 6.01 17.65
N LEU A 51 17.77 6.08 17.23
CA LEU A 51 18.83 5.29 17.82
C LEU A 51 19.17 5.80 19.21
N SER A 52 19.90 4.98 19.98
CA SER A 52 20.24 5.34 21.36
C SER A 52 21.06 6.62 21.49
N ASP A 53 21.77 7.01 20.42
CA ASP A 53 22.53 8.24 20.40
C ASP A 53 21.73 9.45 19.89
N GLY A 54 20.41 9.28 19.63
CA GLY A 54 19.56 10.35 19.16
C GLY A 54 19.52 10.52 17.66
N THR A 55 20.29 9.73 16.89
CA THR A 55 20.27 9.86 15.43
C THR A 55 19.08 9.12 14.83
N PRO A 56 18.57 9.62 13.68
CA PRO A 56 17.48 8.91 12.99
C PRO A 56 17.93 7.53 12.54
N GLY A 57 17.13 6.51 12.81
CA GLY A 57 17.44 5.09 12.48
C GLY A 57 16.95 4.69 11.14
N GLY A 58 16.38 5.30 10.32
CA GLY A 58 15.86 4.89 9.04
C GLY A 58 14.36 4.60 9.09
N ARG A 59 13.81 4.31 7.94
CA ARG A 59 12.37 4.16 7.76
C ARG A 59 11.95 2.71 7.96
N VAL A 60 10.91 2.52 8.74
CA VAL A 60 10.36 1.19 9.02
C VAL A 60 8.93 1.13 8.50
N PHE A 61 8.66 0.11 7.70
CA PHE A 61 7.34 -0.14 7.14
C PHE A 61 6.78 -1.43 7.72
N SER A 62 5.51 -1.41 8.12
CA SER A 62 4.84 -2.57 8.69
C SER A 62 3.72 -3.02 7.77
N LEU A 63 3.62 -4.32 7.57
CA LEU A 63 2.58 -4.91 6.74
C LEU A 63 1.21 -4.69 7.41
N VAL A 64 0.28 -4.12 6.67
CA VAL A 64 -1.07 -3.86 7.18
C VAL A 64 -2.14 -4.66 6.43
N GLU A 65 -1.87 -5.05 5.20
CA GLU A 65 -2.88 -5.74 4.39
C GLU A 65 -2.22 -6.50 3.24
N VAL A 66 -2.83 -7.61 2.86
CA VAL A 66 -2.50 -8.30 1.62
C VAL A 66 -3.72 -8.20 0.71
N ILE A 67 -3.54 -7.61 -0.46
CA ILE A 67 -4.60 -7.48 -1.46
C ILE A 67 -4.39 -8.55 -2.52
N ASP A 68 -5.43 -9.37 -2.75
CA ASP A 68 -5.38 -10.40 -3.78
C ASP A 68 -6.57 -10.18 -4.73
N LEU A 69 -6.29 -9.65 -5.91
CA LEU A 69 -7.33 -9.32 -6.89
C LEU A 69 -8.00 -10.56 -7.49
N ALA A 70 -7.41 -11.74 -7.31
CA ALA A 70 -8.03 -12.99 -7.75
C ALA A 70 -9.11 -13.47 -6.77
N ARG A 71 -9.16 -12.89 -5.57
CA ARG A 71 -10.17 -13.26 -4.58
C ARG A 71 -11.54 -12.78 -5.02
N PRO A 72 -12.59 -13.64 -4.97
CA PRO A 72 -13.94 -13.21 -5.37
C PRO A 72 -14.41 -11.99 -4.59
N GLY A 73 -14.91 -10.98 -5.30
CA GLY A 73 -15.45 -9.77 -4.70
C GLY A 73 -14.41 -8.74 -4.29
N GLU A 74 -13.12 -9.03 -4.41
CA GLU A 74 -12.08 -8.11 -3.94
C GLU A 74 -12.04 -6.82 -4.75
N ILE A 75 -12.14 -6.92 -6.07
CA ILE A 75 -12.10 -5.72 -6.93
C ILE A 75 -13.29 -4.80 -6.62
N GLU A 76 -14.48 -5.37 -6.47
CA GLU A 76 -15.68 -4.61 -6.16
C GLU A 76 -15.56 -3.94 -4.79
N ARG A 77 -15.01 -4.65 -3.81
CA ARG A 77 -14.78 -4.12 -2.46
C ARG A 77 -13.86 -2.91 -2.50
N LEU A 78 -12.75 -3.02 -3.24
CA LEU A 78 -11.78 -1.93 -3.34
C LEU A 78 -12.35 -0.74 -4.09
N ARG A 79 -13.13 -0.98 -5.14
CA ARG A 79 -13.81 0.09 -5.88
C ARG A 79 -14.80 0.83 -5.01
N ALA A 80 -15.55 0.10 -4.18
CA ALA A 80 -16.51 0.72 -3.27
C ALA A 80 -15.80 1.58 -2.23
N GLU A 81 -14.71 1.08 -1.66
CA GLU A 81 -13.92 1.85 -0.70
C GLU A 81 -13.35 3.12 -1.33
N LEU A 82 -12.82 3.01 -2.55
CA LEU A 82 -12.28 4.16 -3.26
C LEU A 82 -13.36 5.21 -3.54
N ALA A 83 -14.53 4.77 -3.97
CA ALA A 83 -15.65 5.66 -4.27
C ALA A 83 -16.12 6.40 -3.01
N GLU A 84 -16.17 5.71 -1.86
CA GLU A 84 -16.53 6.35 -0.60
C GLU A 84 -15.54 7.45 -0.22
N GLY A 85 -14.24 7.18 -0.37
CA GLY A 85 -13.21 8.16 -0.05
C GLY A 85 -13.20 9.35 -0.98
N GLU A 86 -13.57 9.17 -2.23
CA GLU A 86 -13.57 10.25 -3.23
C GLU A 86 -14.91 10.99 -3.31
N GLY A 87 -15.97 10.39 -2.80
CA GLY A 87 -17.30 10.97 -2.86
C GLY A 87 -17.63 11.95 -1.75
N THR A 88 -16.72 12.19 -0.83
CA THR A 88 -16.93 13.10 0.31
C THR A 88 -16.34 14.49 0.09
#